data_f2771a420d4b6b3c9a7d9a6efbeca127
#
_entry.id   f2771a420d4b6b3c9a7d9a6efbeca127
#
_cell.length_a   1.000
_cell.length_b   1.000
_cell.length_c   1.000
_cell.angle_alpha   90.00
_cell.angle_beta   90.00
_cell.angle_gamma   90.00
#
_symmetry.space_group_name_H-M   'P 1'
#
loop_
_entity.id
_entity.type
_entity.pdbx_description
1 polymer ?
#
loop_
_entity_poly.entity_id
_entity_poly.type
_entity_poly.pdbx_seq_one_letter_code
_entity_poly.pdbx_strand_id
1 'polypeptide(L)'
;MRNKLFLFVFLFAVLAIVDSHAFERKKYNFNSEWRLQIGDFPEAKQSQFDDSRWKAVTLPHAFNEDEAFKVSIEQLTDTVVWYRKHFRIPASGKKQKVFIEFEGVRQAGDFYLNGQYLGKHENGVMAAGFDLTPYIKEGDNVLAVRTDNDWMYREKSTNSKFQWNDRNFNANYGGC
;
A
#
# COMPACT_ATOMS: atom_id res chain seq x y z
N MET A 1 45.25 7.80 44.03
CA MET A 1 44.92 7.98 42.60
C MET A 1 44.52 6.67 41.92
N ARG A 2 45.11 5.53 42.29
CA ARG A 2 44.86 4.21 41.67
C ARG A 2 43.41 3.71 41.81
N ASN A 3 42.71 3.97 42.90
CA ASN A 3 41.34 3.53 43.14
C ASN A 3 40.30 4.35 42.34
N LYS A 4 40.59 5.61 42.03
CA LYS A 4 39.68 6.44 41.20
C LYS A 4 39.70 6.04 39.72
N LEU A 5 40.85 5.55 39.23
CA LEU A 5 41.01 5.06 37.88
C LEU A 5 40.22 3.74 37.68
N PHE A 6 40.28 2.82 38.66
CA PHE A 6 39.50 1.57 38.62
C PHE A 6 37.99 1.81 38.63
N LEU A 7 37.50 2.77 39.41
CA LEU A 7 36.09 3.13 39.46
C LEU A 7 35.62 3.71 38.12
N PHE A 8 36.45 4.52 37.45
CA PHE A 8 36.11 5.10 36.13
C PHE A 8 36.08 4.03 35.02
N VAL A 9 37.01 3.09 35.02
CA VAL A 9 37.05 1.98 34.04
C VAL A 9 35.87 1.05 34.26
N PHE A 10 35.47 0.78 35.52
CA PHE A 10 34.31 -0.05 35.83
C PHE A 10 33.01 0.63 35.43
N LEU A 11 32.87 1.94 35.66
CA LEU A 11 31.70 2.72 35.26
C LEU A 11 31.58 2.77 33.72
N PHE A 12 32.69 2.87 32.99
CA PHE A 12 32.68 2.85 31.52
C PHE A 12 32.34 1.46 30.93
N ALA A 13 32.80 0.39 31.60
CA ALA A 13 32.46 -0.99 31.21
C ALA A 13 30.98 -1.32 31.45
N VAL A 14 30.34 -0.78 32.50
CA VAL A 14 28.92 -0.97 32.79
C VAL A 14 28.05 -0.19 31.80
N LEU A 15 28.50 0.98 31.31
CA LEU A 15 27.82 1.77 30.29
C LEU A 15 27.90 1.14 28.88
N ALA A 16 28.86 0.27 28.62
CA ALA A 16 29.02 -0.42 27.33
C ALA A 16 28.09 -1.63 27.15
N ILE A 17 27.36 -2.06 28.22
CA ILE A 17 26.42 -3.18 28.17
C ILE A 17 24.96 -2.65 28.00
N VAL A 18 24.76 -1.53 27.33
CA VAL A 18 23.46 -1.19 26.83
C VAL A 18 23.28 -1.99 25.54
N ASP A 19 22.69 -3.18 25.64
CA ASP A 19 22.22 -3.93 24.50
C ASP A 19 21.29 -3.02 23.72
N SER A 20 21.80 -2.43 22.65
CA SER A 20 20.96 -1.79 21.66
C SER A 20 20.21 -2.91 20.92
N HIS A 21 19.07 -3.32 21.44
CA HIS A 21 18.15 -4.16 20.68
C HIS A 21 17.71 -3.34 19.48
N ALA A 22 18.44 -3.47 18.37
CA ALA A 22 17.95 -3.02 17.09
C ALA A 22 16.69 -3.81 16.80
N PHE A 23 15.54 -3.12 16.77
CA PHE A 23 14.28 -3.75 16.38
C PHE A 23 14.44 -4.26 14.96
N GLU A 24 14.42 -5.58 14.80
CA GLU A 24 14.47 -6.22 13.50
C GLU A 24 13.23 -5.86 12.69
N ARG A 25 13.42 -5.18 11.56
CA ARG A 25 12.34 -4.89 10.62
C ARG A 25 11.95 -6.19 9.91
N LYS A 26 10.73 -6.67 10.13
CA LYS A 26 10.17 -7.82 9.41
C LYS A 26 9.36 -7.34 8.22
N LYS A 27 9.67 -7.86 7.03
CA LYS A 27 8.92 -7.58 5.80
C LYS A 27 8.11 -8.83 5.42
N TYR A 28 6.83 -8.64 5.12
CA TYR A 28 5.91 -9.71 4.72
C TYR A 28 5.42 -9.45 3.30
N ASN A 29 5.31 -10.51 2.51
CA ASN A 29 4.64 -10.44 1.22
C ASN A 29 3.12 -10.35 1.48
N PHE A 30 2.49 -9.34 0.88
CA PHE A 30 1.07 -9.02 1.09
C PHE A 30 0.24 -9.14 -0.19
N ASN A 31 0.79 -9.74 -1.25
CA ASN A 31 0.25 -9.72 -2.61
C ASN A 31 -0.91 -10.69 -2.85
N SER A 32 -1.02 -11.80 -2.10
CA SER A 32 -2.06 -12.81 -2.30
C SER A 32 -3.42 -12.38 -1.71
N GLU A 33 -4.49 -13.10 -2.12
CA GLU A 33 -5.82 -13.06 -1.50
C GLU A 33 -6.49 -11.68 -1.47
N TRP A 34 -6.26 -10.86 -2.48
CA TRP A 34 -7.03 -9.65 -2.69
C TRP A 34 -8.35 -9.96 -3.38
N ARG A 35 -9.33 -9.10 -3.18
CA ARG A 35 -10.61 -9.11 -3.86
C ARG A 35 -10.77 -7.83 -4.66
N LEU A 36 -11.32 -7.97 -5.87
CA LEU A 36 -11.44 -6.88 -6.84
C LEU A 36 -12.86 -6.77 -7.34
N GLN A 37 -13.34 -5.54 -7.49
CA GLN A 37 -14.57 -5.21 -8.21
C GLN A 37 -14.37 -3.94 -9.03
N ILE A 38 -14.76 -3.99 -10.30
CA ILE A 38 -14.78 -2.86 -11.21
C ILE A 38 -16.05 -2.03 -10.94
N GLY A 39 -15.90 -0.73 -10.88
CA GLY A 39 -16.95 0.24 -10.56
C GLY A 39 -16.65 0.99 -9.26
N ASP A 40 -17.39 2.06 -9.02
CA ASP A 40 -17.23 2.86 -7.79
C ASP A 40 -18.25 2.45 -6.72
N PHE A 41 -17.74 1.93 -5.63
CA PHE A 41 -18.51 1.46 -4.48
C PHE A 41 -18.04 2.17 -3.21
N PRO A 42 -18.46 3.42 -2.92
CA PRO A 42 -17.95 4.20 -1.81
C PRO A 42 -18.06 3.53 -0.44
N GLU A 43 -19.03 2.61 -0.27
CA GLU A 43 -19.21 1.83 0.96
C GLU A 43 -18.15 0.72 1.13
N ALA A 44 -17.44 0.37 0.07
CA ALA A 44 -16.39 -0.64 0.11
C ALA A 44 -15.19 -0.27 1.00
N LYS A 45 -15.06 0.98 1.42
CA LYS A 45 -14.12 1.38 2.46
C LYS A 45 -14.43 0.78 3.83
N GLN A 46 -15.68 0.43 4.10
CA GLN A 46 -16.13 -0.06 5.40
C GLN A 46 -15.73 -1.53 5.61
N SER A 47 -15.32 -1.88 6.83
CA SER A 47 -14.89 -3.26 7.14
C SER A 47 -16.01 -4.29 7.02
N GLN A 48 -17.26 -3.89 7.30
CA GLN A 48 -18.44 -4.76 7.24
C GLN A 48 -19.03 -4.92 5.84
N PHE A 49 -18.52 -4.23 4.82
CA PHE A 49 -18.97 -4.38 3.43
C PHE A 49 -18.76 -5.81 2.95
N ASP A 50 -19.80 -6.41 2.35
CA ASP A 50 -19.75 -7.76 1.81
C ASP A 50 -19.06 -7.79 0.43
N ASP A 51 -17.84 -8.28 0.40
CA ASP A 51 -17.04 -8.49 -0.81
C ASP A 51 -16.91 -9.97 -1.20
N SER A 52 -17.78 -10.84 -0.66
CA SER A 52 -17.70 -12.31 -0.87
C SER A 52 -17.82 -12.70 -2.35
N ARG A 53 -18.51 -11.90 -3.16
CA ARG A 53 -18.73 -12.14 -4.59
C ARG A 53 -17.68 -11.47 -5.49
N TRP A 54 -16.72 -10.74 -4.92
CA TRP A 54 -15.70 -10.05 -5.68
C TRP A 54 -14.67 -11.05 -6.24
N LYS A 55 -14.09 -10.72 -7.39
CA LYS A 55 -13.04 -11.54 -8.03
C LYS A 55 -11.83 -11.64 -7.13
N ALA A 56 -11.38 -12.86 -6.85
CA ALA A 56 -10.11 -13.09 -6.16
C ALA A 56 -8.94 -12.82 -7.11
N VAL A 57 -7.95 -12.05 -6.64
CA VAL A 57 -6.76 -11.68 -7.41
C VAL A 57 -5.51 -11.72 -6.54
N THR A 58 -4.35 -11.82 -7.20
CA THR A 58 -3.03 -11.67 -6.59
C THR A 58 -2.34 -10.47 -7.22
N LEU A 59 -1.72 -9.62 -6.39
CA LEU A 59 -0.93 -8.48 -6.88
C LEU A 59 0.48 -8.92 -7.34
N PRO A 60 1.11 -8.23 -8.30
CA PRO A 60 0.54 -7.10 -9.05
C PRO A 60 -0.57 -7.54 -10.01
N HIS A 61 -1.58 -6.70 -10.20
CA HIS A 61 -2.74 -7.00 -11.04
C HIS A 61 -3.18 -5.75 -11.82
N ALA A 62 -3.43 -5.90 -13.12
CA ALA A 62 -4.07 -4.89 -13.95
C ALA A 62 -5.52 -5.31 -14.24
N PHE A 63 -6.50 -4.48 -13.88
CA PHE A 63 -7.92 -4.85 -14.02
C PHE A 63 -8.37 -4.94 -15.50
N ASN A 64 -7.68 -4.24 -16.39
CA ASN A 64 -7.94 -4.19 -17.83
C ASN A 64 -6.89 -4.96 -18.67
N GLU A 65 -6.19 -5.90 -18.07
CA GLU A 65 -5.19 -6.75 -18.74
C GLU A 65 -5.79 -7.56 -19.88
N ASP A 66 -7.00 -8.05 -19.71
CA ASP A 66 -7.73 -8.85 -20.73
C ASP A 66 -8.00 -8.08 -22.02
N GLU A 67 -7.96 -6.75 -21.99
CA GLU A 67 -8.11 -5.88 -23.15
C GLU A 67 -6.78 -5.73 -23.95
N ALA A 68 -5.65 -6.04 -23.33
CA ALA A 68 -4.35 -5.97 -23.97
C ALA A 68 -4.36 -6.80 -25.27
N PHE A 69 -3.86 -6.24 -26.35
CA PHE A 69 -3.87 -6.84 -27.69
C PHE A 69 -5.24 -7.01 -28.37
N LYS A 70 -6.35 -6.66 -27.69
CA LYS A 70 -7.70 -6.72 -28.29
C LYS A 70 -8.18 -5.35 -28.75
N VAL A 71 -7.78 -4.30 -28.05
CA VAL A 71 -8.11 -2.92 -28.37
C VAL A 71 -6.83 -2.08 -28.43
N SER A 72 -6.92 -0.88 -29.01
CA SER A 72 -5.80 0.05 -28.97
C SER A 72 -5.54 0.55 -27.54
N ILE A 73 -4.33 1.01 -27.26
CA ILE A 73 -3.93 1.56 -25.95
C ILE A 73 -4.88 2.69 -25.49
N GLU A 74 -5.42 3.45 -26.45
CA GLU A 74 -6.34 4.56 -26.19
C GLU A 74 -7.74 4.10 -25.78
N GLN A 75 -8.09 2.87 -26.11
CA GLN A 75 -9.40 2.26 -25.87
C GLN A 75 -9.40 1.35 -24.64
N LEU A 76 -8.25 1.20 -23.95
CA LEU A 76 -8.22 0.47 -22.70
C LEU A 76 -9.11 1.16 -21.67
N THR A 77 -9.89 0.36 -20.97
CA THR A 77 -10.86 0.85 -19.99
C THR A 77 -10.22 1.73 -18.94
N ASP A 78 -10.74 2.93 -18.77
CA ASP A 78 -10.46 3.85 -17.68
C ASP A 78 -11.66 3.89 -16.74
N THR A 79 -11.51 3.47 -15.53
CA THR A 79 -12.61 3.41 -14.56
C THR A 79 -12.09 3.36 -13.13
N VAL A 80 -13.01 3.43 -12.20
CA VAL A 80 -12.75 3.18 -10.79
C VAL A 80 -12.79 1.69 -10.52
N VAL A 81 -11.85 1.23 -9.72
CA VAL A 81 -11.77 -0.17 -9.28
C VAL A 81 -11.45 -0.21 -7.79
N TRP A 82 -12.12 -1.09 -7.07
CA TRP A 82 -11.84 -1.33 -5.67
C TRP A 82 -11.10 -2.64 -5.49
N TYR A 83 -10.03 -2.58 -4.70
CA TYR A 83 -9.30 -3.73 -4.18
C TYR A 83 -9.52 -3.82 -2.67
N ARG A 84 -9.77 -5.02 -2.17
CA ARG A 84 -9.93 -5.26 -0.73
C ARG A 84 -9.11 -6.46 -0.31
N LYS A 85 -8.52 -6.36 0.89
CA LYS A 85 -7.80 -7.48 1.50
C LYS A 85 -8.18 -7.64 2.96
N HIS A 86 -8.60 -8.84 3.32
CA HIS A 86 -8.81 -9.26 4.70
C HIS A 86 -7.51 -9.86 5.24
N PHE A 87 -7.12 -9.46 6.44
CA PHE A 87 -5.91 -9.98 7.09
C PHE A 87 -6.01 -9.92 8.60
N ARG A 88 -5.19 -10.72 9.29
CA ARG A 88 -5.17 -10.79 10.75
C ARG A 88 -3.84 -10.37 11.32
N ILE A 89 -3.89 -9.60 12.41
CA ILE A 89 -2.71 -9.26 13.19
C ILE A 89 -2.80 -9.98 14.54
N PRO A 90 -1.75 -10.74 14.93
CA PRO A 90 -1.70 -11.36 16.25
C PRO A 90 -1.52 -10.29 17.35
N ALA A 91 -1.93 -10.61 18.58
CA ALA A 91 -1.85 -9.72 19.74
C ALA A 91 -0.45 -9.11 19.95
N SER A 92 0.60 -9.89 19.68
CA SER A 92 2.00 -9.43 19.77
C SER A 92 2.35 -8.34 18.76
N GLY A 93 1.68 -8.31 17.60
CA GLY A 93 1.93 -7.32 16.54
C GLY A 93 1.44 -5.91 16.89
N LYS A 94 0.45 -5.77 17.78
CA LYS A 94 -0.09 -4.46 18.19
C LYS A 94 0.91 -3.58 18.94
N LYS A 95 1.98 -4.16 19.49
CA LYS A 95 3.06 -3.43 20.18
C LYS A 95 4.14 -2.90 19.23
N GLN A 96 4.04 -3.20 17.94
CA GLN A 96 5.01 -2.83 16.93
C GLN A 96 4.46 -1.75 16.01
N LYS A 97 5.36 -0.99 15.37
CA LYS A 97 4.99 -0.14 14.25
C LYS A 97 4.70 -0.99 13.03
N VAL A 98 3.56 -0.76 12.39
CA VAL A 98 3.12 -1.49 11.20
C VAL A 98 2.96 -0.51 10.05
N PHE A 99 3.67 -0.76 8.98
CA PHE A 99 3.61 0.04 7.75
C PHE A 99 3.18 -0.85 6.59
N ILE A 100 2.47 -0.26 5.63
CA ILE A 100 2.26 -0.85 4.32
C ILE A 100 2.95 -0.01 3.26
N GLU A 101 3.47 -0.67 2.25
CA GLU A 101 4.08 -0.04 1.08
C GLU A 101 3.50 -0.69 -0.18
N PHE A 102 2.98 0.15 -1.08
CA PHE A 102 2.58 -0.22 -2.43
C PHE A 102 3.68 0.25 -3.39
N GLU A 103 4.21 -0.64 -4.18
CA GLU A 103 5.26 -0.33 -5.16
C GLU A 103 4.71 0.45 -6.37
N GLY A 104 3.40 0.41 -6.60
CA GLY A 104 2.69 1.22 -7.58
C GLY A 104 1.19 1.03 -7.48
N VAL A 105 0.43 2.11 -7.69
CA VAL A 105 -1.03 2.11 -7.83
C VAL A 105 -1.41 3.08 -8.93
N ARG A 106 -2.00 2.59 -9.99
CA ARG A 106 -2.30 3.40 -11.18
C ARG A 106 -3.78 3.70 -11.30
N GLN A 107 -4.15 4.95 -11.62
CA GLN A 107 -3.32 6.16 -11.72
C GLN A 107 -3.32 6.93 -10.40
N ALA A 108 -4.43 6.89 -9.67
CA ALA A 108 -4.60 7.43 -8.35
C ALA A 108 -5.17 6.37 -7.41
N GLY A 109 -4.80 6.41 -6.14
CA GLY A 109 -5.33 5.51 -5.12
C GLY A 109 -5.76 6.26 -3.88
N ASP A 110 -6.96 5.96 -3.38
CA ASP A 110 -7.42 6.31 -2.04
C ASP A 110 -7.35 5.07 -1.15
N PHE A 111 -6.72 5.20 0.00
CA PHE A 111 -6.39 4.07 0.87
C PHE A 111 -7.15 4.15 2.19
N TYR A 112 -7.71 3.02 2.63
CA TYR A 112 -8.53 2.91 3.85
C TYR A 112 -8.16 1.65 4.64
N LEU A 113 -7.99 1.80 5.96
CA LEU A 113 -7.87 0.67 6.88
C LEU A 113 -9.05 0.67 7.85
N ASN A 114 -9.84 -0.40 7.86
CA ASN A 114 -11.01 -0.55 8.75
C ASN A 114 -12.01 0.62 8.62
N GLY A 115 -12.15 1.21 7.43
CA GLY A 115 -12.98 2.37 7.16
C GLY A 115 -12.32 3.72 7.42
N GLN A 116 -11.14 3.75 8.05
CA GLN A 116 -10.37 4.98 8.29
C GLN A 116 -9.54 5.33 7.06
N TYR A 117 -9.63 6.58 6.63
CA TYR A 117 -8.85 7.10 5.51
C TYR A 117 -7.38 7.26 5.89
N LEU A 118 -6.49 6.64 5.13
CA LEU A 118 -5.04 6.72 5.34
C LEU A 118 -4.40 7.84 4.52
N GLY A 119 -4.93 8.10 3.33
CA GLY A 119 -4.41 9.10 2.41
C GLY A 119 -4.67 8.75 0.95
N LYS A 120 -4.24 9.66 0.07
CA LYS A 120 -4.31 9.54 -1.39
C LYS A 120 -2.91 9.59 -1.99
N HIS A 121 -2.72 8.84 -3.07
CA HIS A 121 -1.54 8.89 -3.90
C HIS A 121 -1.94 9.06 -5.36
N GLU A 122 -1.39 10.08 -6.03
CA GLU A 122 -1.75 10.46 -7.41
C GLU A 122 -0.54 10.34 -8.36
N ASN A 123 0.23 9.26 -8.22
CA ASN A 123 1.36 9.02 -9.12
C ASN A 123 1.45 7.52 -9.41
N GLY A 124 1.07 7.12 -10.62
CA GLY A 124 0.96 5.73 -11.03
C GLY A 124 2.27 4.94 -11.13
N VAL A 125 3.43 5.58 -10.92
CA VAL A 125 4.76 4.96 -11.08
C VAL A 125 5.65 5.07 -9.84
N MET A 126 5.16 5.71 -8.79
CA MET A 126 5.90 5.84 -7.51
C MET A 126 5.26 4.99 -6.42
N ALA A 127 6.09 4.55 -5.48
CA ALA A 127 5.62 3.85 -4.30
C ALA A 127 4.83 4.77 -3.35
N ALA A 128 3.80 4.20 -2.71
CA ALA A 128 3.02 4.85 -1.67
C ALA A 128 3.13 4.06 -0.37
N GLY A 129 3.42 4.73 0.74
CA GLY A 129 3.57 4.10 2.06
C GLY A 129 2.69 4.76 3.10
N PHE A 130 2.10 3.94 4.01
CA PHE A 130 1.22 4.42 5.06
C PHE A 130 1.54 3.76 6.41
N ASP A 131 1.48 4.54 7.51
CA ASP A 131 1.53 4.02 8.87
C ASP A 131 0.15 3.47 9.26
N LEU A 132 0.04 2.16 9.40
CA LEU A 132 -1.19 1.49 9.81
C LEU A 132 -1.37 1.45 11.33
N THR A 133 -0.31 1.73 12.09
CA THR A 133 -0.26 1.57 13.55
C THR A 133 -1.42 2.21 14.29
N PRO A 134 -1.89 3.44 13.94
CA PRO A 134 -3.00 4.07 14.65
C PRO A 134 -4.35 3.38 14.47
N TYR A 135 -4.55 2.66 13.38
CA TYR A 135 -5.85 2.16 12.95
C TYR A 135 -5.95 0.64 12.90
N ILE A 136 -4.81 -0.06 13.05
CA ILE A 136 -4.77 -1.52 13.03
C ILE A 136 -5.36 -2.11 14.32
N LYS A 137 -6.13 -3.18 14.18
CA LYS A 137 -6.79 -3.87 15.30
C LYS A 137 -6.14 -5.23 15.50
N GLU A 138 -6.18 -5.74 16.72
CA GLU A 138 -5.93 -7.14 16.99
C GLU A 138 -7.01 -7.99 16.32
N GLY A 139 -6.63 -9.11 15.70
CA GLY A 139 -7.55 -9.94 14.91
C GLY A 139 -7.78 -9.38 13.52
N ASP A 140 -9.04 -9.37 13.10
CA ASP A 140 -9.44 -9.12 11.72
C ASP A 140 -9.35 -7.64 11.33
N ASN A 141 -8.71 -7.38 10.22
CA ASN A 141 -8.56 -6.07 9.60
C ASN A 141 -8.93 -6.15 8.12
N VAL A 142 -9.40 -5.03 7.58
CA VAL A 142 -9.70 -4.87 6.15
C VAL A 142 -8.97 -3.65 5.61
N LEU A 143 -8.11 -3.88 4.64
CA LEU A 143 -7.50 -2.83 3.84
C LEU A 143 -8.31 -2.70 2.55
N ALA A 144 -8.72 -1.47 2.22
CA ALA A 144 -9.43 -1.17 0.99
C ALA A 144 -8.67 -0.09 0.21
N VAL A 145 -8.54 -0.29 -1.10
CA VAL A 145 -7.90 0.63 -2.03
C VAL A 145 -8.88 0.92 -3.16
N ARG A 146 -9.25 2.19 -3.30
CA ARG A 146 -9.98 2.69 -4.45
C ARG A 146 -8.98 3.19 -5.47
N THR A 147 -8.85 2.53 -6.60
CA THR A 147 -8.01 2.99 -7.70
C THR A 147 -8.85 3.73 -8.71
N ASP A 148 -8.32 4.83 -9.22
CA ASP A 148 -8.96 5.64 -10.25
C ASP A 148 -7.98 5.76 -11.43
N ASN A 149 -8.39 5.25 -12.58
CA ASN A 149 -7.55 5.17 -13.77
C ASN A 149 -7.83 6.28 -14.78
N ASP A 150 -8.49 7.37 -14.37
CA ASP A 150 -8.82 8.50 -15.24
C ASP A 150 -7.58 9.16 -15.84
N TRP A 151 -7.67 9.58 -17.09
CA TRP A 151 -6.63 10.28 -17.83
C TRP A 151 -6.14 11.56 -17.15
N MET A 152 -7.02 12.25 -16.44
CA MET A 152 -6.67 13.50 -15.75
C MET A 152 -5.54 13.32 -14.72
N TYR A 153 -5.45 12.14 -14.07
CA TYR A 153 -4.39 11.86 -13.11
C TYR A 153 -3.02 11.68 -13.76
N ARG A 154 -2.99 11.24 -15.02
CA ARG A 154 -1.75 11.19 -15.80
C ARG A 154 -1.23 12.56 -16.10
N GLU A 155 -2.08 13.45 -16.62
CA GLU A 155 -1.70 14.82 -16.95
C GLU A 155 -1.22 15.55 -15.69
N LYS A 156 -1.90 15.37 -14.57
CA LYS A 156 -1.57 16.00 -13.29
C LYS A 156 -0.24 15.49 -12.72
N SER A 157 0.03 14.20 -12.77
CA SER A 157 1.24 13.60 -12.18
C SER A 157 2.52 14.01 -12.91
N THR A 158 2.44 14.33 -14.18
CA THR A 158 3.61 14.66 -15.00
C THR A 158 3.76 16.15 -15.27
N ASN A 159 2.71 16.94 -15.05
CA ASN A 159 2.62 18.33 -15.45
C ASN A 159 3.04 18.56 -16.92
N SER A 160 2.89 17.53 -17.75
CA SER A 160 3.31 17.52 -19.15
C SER A 160 2.38 16.64 -19.97
N LYS A 161 1.72 17.23 -20.95
CA LYS A 161 0.92 16.50 -21.93
C LYS A 161 1.78 15.62 -22.85
N PHE A 162 3.04 15.96 -23.02
CA PHE A 162 3.92 15.36 -24.02
C PHE A 162 4.34 13.92 -23.68
N GLN A 163 4.73 13.64 -22.44
CA GLN A 163 5.27 12.32 -22.07
C GLN A 163 4.21 11.25 -21.95
N TRP A 164 2.97 11.63 -21.70
CA TRP A 164 1.91 10.70 -21.35
C TRP A 164 0.82 10.60 -22.41
N ASN A 165 0.81 11.51 -23.39
CA ASN A 165 0.02 11.42 -24.62
C ASN A 165 0.75 10.68 -25.75
N ASP A 166 1.99 10.23 -25.54
CA ASP A 166 2.65 9.39 -26.52
C ASP A 166 2.00 7.99 -26.48
N ARG A 167 1.26 7.71 -27.52
CA ARG A 167 0.51 6.47 -27.75
C ARG A 167 1.35 5.20 -27.63
N ASN A 168 2.66 5.31 -27.79
CA ASN A 168 3.61 4.19 -27.75
C ASN A 168 4.11 3.87 -26.34
N PHE A 169 3.97 4.80 -25.37
CA PHE A 169 4.55 4.66 -24.04
C PHE A 169 3.54 4.36 -22.93
N ASN A 170 2.24 4.51 -23.19
CA ASN A 170 1.25 4.47 -22.12
C ASN A 170 0.09 3.54 -22.41
N ALA A 171 0.33 2.30 -22.14
CA ALA A 171 -0.78 1.42 -21.87
C ALA A 171 -1.59 1.99 -20.69
N ASN A 172 -2.90 2.17 -20.85
CA ASN A 172 -3.79 2.59 -19.80
C ASN A 172 -4.10 1.42 -18.85
N TYR A 173 -3.04 0.70 -18.44
CA TYR A 173 -3.18 -0.34 -17.43
C TYR A 173 -3.43 0.30 -16.08
N GLY A 174 -4.54 -0.06 -15.45
CA GLY A 174 -4.89 0.38 -14.11
C GLY A 174 -4.88 -0.78 -13.12
N GLY A 175 -4.46 -0.53 -11.91
CA GLY A 175 -4.44 -1.55 -10.87
C GLY A 175 -3.45 -1.28 -9.74
N CYS A 176 -3.21 -2.31 -8.95
CA CYS A 176 -2.23 -2.33 -7.87
C CYS A 176 -1.13 -3.35 -8.16
#